data_f8a1be521dab266a4ba009d5c8daba02
#
_entry.id   f8a1be521dab266a4ba009d5c8daba02
#
_cell.length_a   1.000
_cell.length_b   1.000
_cell.length_c   1.000
_cell.angle_alpha   90.00
_cell.angle_beta   90.00
_cell.angle_gamma   90.00
#
_symmetry.space_group_name_H-M   'P 1'
#
loop_
_entity.id
_entity.type
_entity.pdbx_description
1 polymer ?
#
loop_
_entity_poly.entity_id
_entity_poly.type
_entity_poly.pdbx_seq_one_letter_code
_entity_poly.pdbx_strand_id
1 'polypeptide(L)'
;CGFDHPWVADMPSKDWFNAPEWLAPENQTPEHQKKIGTVDGAAKVNDKYLQTSYKLTPVLDPYASKVDLTETVDGWFVPSMPDLNQRNPHVIKYLIQNSEWWIETVGIDGIRMDTYPYADRDAMAHWMKVLGEEYPHFNTVGETWVTEPAYTAAWQKDSKLSEKNSYLPTVMDF
;
A
#
# COMPACT_ATOMS: atom_id res chain seq x y z
N CYS A 1 -2.89 -5.72 -6.68
CA CYS A 1 -2.97 -6.76 -7.71
C CYS A 1 -4.35 -6.75 -8.36
N GLY A 2 -4.44 -7.03 -9.67
CA GLY A 2 -5.73 -7.30 -10.31
C GLY A 2 -6.19 -8.74 -10.10
N PHE A 3 -7.46 -9.05 -10.28
CA PHE A 3 -7.99 -10.42 -10.11
C PHE A 3 -7.44 -11.43 -11.11
N ASP A 4 -6.83 -11.00 -12.18
CA ASP A 4 -6.14 -11.82 -13.17
C ASP A 4 -4.69 -12.13 -12.79
N HIS A 5 -4.19 -11.53 -11.70
CA HIS A 5 -2.85 -11.81 -11.21
C HIS A 5 -2.76 -13.23 -10.64
N PRO A 6 -1.71 -14.01 -10.96
CA PRO A 6 -1.56 -15.40 -10.50
C PRO A 6 -1.72 -15.59 -8.99
N TRP A 7 -1.27 -14.65 -8.19
CA TRP A 7 -1.38 -14.73 -6.73
C TRP A 7 -2.80 -14.59 -6.20
N VAL A 8 -3.69 -13.96 -6.95
CA VAL A 8 -5.10 -13.87 -6.57
C VAL A 8 -5.81 -15.17 -6.89
N ALA A 9 -5.47 -15.80 -8.02
CA ALA A 9 -6.03 -17.09 -8.43
C ALA A 9 -5.47 -18.27 -7.60
N ASP A 10 -4.18 -18.19 -7.26
CA ASP A 10 -3.46 -19.24 -6.51
C ASP A 10 -2.55 -18.56 -5.47
N MET A 11 -3.17 -17.99 -4.46
CA MET A 11 -2.45 -17.26 -3.41
C MET A 11 -1.63 -18.22 -2.54
N PRO A 12 -0.37 -17.87 -2.22
CA PRO A 12 0.48 -18.72 -1.38
C PRO A 12 -0.10 -18.93 0.02
N SER A 13 -0.79 -17.92 0.57
CA SER A 13 -1.45 -17.98 1.87
C SER A 13 -2.51 -16.87 1.95
N LYS A 14 -3.57 -17.08 2.75
CA LYS A 14 -4.67 -16.11 2.92
C LYS A 14 -4.22 -14.78 3.52
N ASP A 15 -3.16 -14.79 4.30
CA ASP A 15 -2.58 -13.62 4.97
C ASP A 15 -1.63 -12.79 4.08
N TRP A 16 -1.49 -13.17 2.79
CA TRP A 16 -0.79 -12.33 1.81
C TRP A 16 -1.56 -11.08 1.42
N PHE A 17 -2.88 -11.10 1.63
CA PHE A 17 -3.77 -9.96 1.34
C PHE A 17 -4.46 -9.47 2.61
N ASN A 18 -4.67 -8.18 2.70
CA ASN A 18 -5.59 -7.60 3.66
C ASN A 18 -7.03 -7.93 3.23
N ALA A 19 -7.92 -8.18 4.18
CA ALA A 19 -9.30 -8.57 3.91
C ALA A 19 -9.45 -9.73 2.89
N PRO A 20 -8.80 -10.90 3.13
CA PRO A 20 -8.76 -11.99 2.16
C PRO A 20 -10.13 -12.63 1.91
N GLU A 21 -11.12 -12.38 2.76
CA GLU A 21 -12.50 -12.79 2.56
C GLU A 21 -13.15 -12.22 1.29
N TRP A 22 -12.63 -11.11 0.78
CA TRP A 22 -13.10 -10.53 -0.48
C TRP A 22 -12.60 -11.27 -1.72
N LEU A 23 -11.60 -12.10 -1.56
CA LEU A 23 -11.10 -12.98 -2.62
C LEU A 23 -11.99 -14.23 -2.84
N ALA A 24 -13.02 -14.42 -2.01
CA ALA A 24 -13.96 -15.52 -2.18
C ALA A 24 -14.64 -15.46 -3.56
N PRO A 25 -14.83 -16.60 -4.25
CA PRO A 25 -15.36 -16.63 -5.62
C PRO A 25 -16.68 -15.88 -5.79
N GLU A 26 -17.56 -15.95 -4.80
CA GLU A 26 -18.84 -15.23 -4.78
C GLU A 26 -18.67 -13.69 -4.81
N ASN A 27 -17.55 -13.18 -4.32
CA ASN A 27 -17.24 -11.75 -4.31
C ASN A 27 -16.55 -11.28 -5.60
N GLN A 28 -16.15 -12.21 -6.46
CA GLN A 28 -15.43 -11.93 -7.71
C GLN A 28 -16.36 -11.90 -8.94
N THR A 29 -17.65 -12.07 -8.78
CA THR A 29 -18.59 -11.95 -9.90
C THR A 29 -18.75 -10.47 -10.33
N PRO A 30 -18.93 -10.21 -11.65
CA PRO A 30 -19.14 -8.83 -12.13
C PRO A 30 -20.31 -8.10 -11.45
N GLU A 31 -21.40 -8.83 -11.17
CA GLU A 31 -22.55 -8.27 -10.47
C GLU A 31 -22.21 -7.89 -9.03
N HIS A 32 -21.47 -8.73 -8.33
CA HIS A 32 -21.07 -8.48 -6.95
C HIS A 32 -20.05 -7.32 -6.89
N GLN A 33 -19.05 -7.31 -7.77
CA GLN A 33 -18.07 -6.22 -7.87
C GLN A 33 -18.75 -4.88 -8.18
N LYS A 34 -19.74 -4.87 -9.08
CA LYS A 34 -20.53 -3.66 -9.37
C LYS A 34 -21.32 -3.20 -8.15
N LYS A 35 -21.84 -4.11 -7.35
CA LYS A 35 -22.58 -3.81 -6.11
C LYS A 35 -21.67 -3.29 -5.02
N ILE A 36 -20.48 -3.88 -4.85
CA ILE A 36 -19.47 -3.46 -3.88
C ILE A 36 -18.87 -2.10 -4.28
N GLY A 37 -18.73 -1.81 -5.57
CA GLY A 37 -18.24 -0.53 -6.09
C GLY A 37 -19.15 0.68 -5.79
N THR A 38 -20.26 0.47 -5.10
CA THR A 38 -21.07 1.55 -4.52
C THR A 38 -20.71 1.73 -3.05
N VAL A 39 -20.72 2.97 -2.55
CA VAL A 39 -20.45 3.27 -1.13
C VAL A 39 -21.32 2.42 -0.19
N ASP A 40 -22.60 2.27 -0.52
CA ASP A 40 -23.55 1.45 0.25
C ASP A 40 -23.28 -0.06 0.09
N GLY A 41 -22.72 -0.48 -1.02
CA GLY A 41 -22.40 -1.88 -1.29
C GLY A 41 -21.18 -2.35 -0.51
N ALA A 42 -20.12 -1.56 -0.48
CA ALA A 42 -18.90 -1.86 0.26
C ALA A 42 -19.15 -2.00 1.77
N ALA A 43 -19.99 -1.15 2.34
CA ALA A 43 -20.33 -1.16 3.75
C ALA A 43 -21.13 -2.39 4.21
N LYS A 44 -21.73 -3.14 3.29
CA LYS A 44 -22.65 -4.26 3.61
C LYS A 44 -22.02 -5.64 3.45
N VAL A 45 -20.83 -5.73 2.91
CA VAL A 45 -20.15 -7.02 2.75
C VAL A 45 -19.49 -7.39 4.08
N ASN A 46 -20.06 -8.39 4.75
CA ASN A 46 -19.59 -8.91 6.05
C ASN A 46 -19.53 -7.89 7.19
N ASP A 47 -20.39 -6.87 7.19
CA ASP A 47 -20.40 -5.80 8.19
C ASP A 47 -19.05 -5.09 8.38
N LYS A 48 -18.15 -5.22 7.41
CA LYS A 48 -16.84 -4.54 7.38
C LYS A 48 -16.76 -3.60 6.20
N TYR A 49 -16.29 -2.40 6.46
CA TYR A 49 -15.90 -1.47 5.42
C TYR A 49 -14.48 -1.83 4.96
N LEU A 50 -14.34 -2.36 3.76
CA LEU A 50 -13.06 -2.85 3.24
C LEU A 50 -12.46 -1.96 2.15
N GLN A 51 -13.18 -0.94 1.70
CA GLN A 51 -12.62 0.09 0.82
C GLN A 51 -11.81 1.09 1.63
N THR A 52 -10.66 1.52 1.10
CA THR A 52 -9.87 2.55 1.79
C THR A 52 -10.68 3.83 1.99
N SER A 53 -10.49 4.47 3.13
CA SER A 53 -11.14 5.75 3.44
C SER A 53 -10.59 6.92 2.61
N TYR A 54 -9.48 6.71 1.89
CA TYR A 54 -8.70 7.74 1.19
C TYR A 54 -8.22 8.91 2.06
N LYS A 55 -8.32 8.78 3.38
CA LYS A 55 -7.89 9.80 4.34
C LYS A 55 -6.46 9.50 4.78
N LEU A 56 -5.52 10.35 4.41
CA LEU A 56 -4.11 10.16 4.78
C LEU A 56 -3.74 10.79 6.12
N THR A 57 -4.55 11.70 6.64
CA THR A 57 -4.33 12.33 7.96
C THR A 57 -4.18 11.30 9.09
N PRO A 58 -5.02 10.24 9.21
CA PRO A 58 -4.87 9.24 10.26
C PRO A 58 -3.52 8.52 10.27
N VAL A 59 -2.87 8.42 9.12
CA VAL A 59 -1.57 7.73 9.03
C VAL A 59 -0.43 8.51 9.68
N LEU A 60 -0.56 9.84 9.76
CA LEU A 60 0.41 10.75 10.36
C LEU A 60 0.02 11.18 11.78
N ASP A 61 -1.25 11.01 12.17
CA ASP A 61 -1.76 11.43 13.46
C ASP A 61 -1.53 10.34 14.52
N PRO A 62 -0.69 10.56 15.53
CA PRO A 62 -0.45 9.59 16.59
C PRO A 62 -1.69 9.31 17.47
N TYR A 63 -2.70 10.17 17.39
CA TYR A 63 -3.96 10.05 18.12
C TYR A 63 -5.11 9.51 17.27
N ALA A 64 -4.85 9.14 16.02
CA ALA A 64 -5.86 8.57 15.14
C ALA A 64 -6.48 7.30 15.74
N SER A 65 -7.76 7.10 15.50
CA SER A 65 -8.40 5.84 15.88
C SER A 65 -7.81 4.67 15.08
N LYS A 66 -7.75 3.50 15.71
CA LYS A 66 -7.31 2.27 15.00
C LYS A 66 -8.21 1.94 13.82
N VAL A 67 -9.50 2.27 13.90
CA VAL A 67 -10.46 2.03 12.82
C VAL A 67 -10.10 2.86 11.60
N ASP A 68 -9.93 4.18 11.78
CA ASP A 68 -9.55 5.08 10.67
C ASP A 68 -8.22 4.69 10.03
N LEU A 69 -7.23 4.31 10.87
CA LEU A 69 -5.94 3.86 10.37
C LEU A 69 -6.06 2.57 9.57
N THR A 70 -6.79 1.57 10.11
CA THR A 70 -7.00 0.29 9.43
C THR A 70 -7.76 0.46 8.11
N GLU A 71 -8.82 1.26 8.09
CA GLU A 71 -9.56 1.55 6.86
C GLU A 71 -8.68 2.21 5.78
N THR A 72 -7.73 3.05 6.19
CA THR A 72 -6.82 3.70 5.24
C THR A 72 -5.77 2.73 4.70
N VAL A 73 -5.13 1.95 5.57
CA VAL A 73 -3.93 1.16 5.24
C VAL A 73 -4.26 -0.24 4.74
N ASP A 74 -5.34 -0.83 5.25
CA ASP A 74 -5.74 -2.21 4.91
C ASP A 74 -6.92 -2.26 3.92
N GLY A 75 -7.47 -1.10 3.56
CA GLY A 75 -8.58 -1.02 2.64
C GLY A 75 -8.16 -1.17 1.18
N TRP A 76 -9.04 -1.78 0.39
CA TRP A 76 -8.84 -1.88 -1.06
C TRP A 76 -9.28 -0.58 -1.75
N PHE A 77 -8.57 -0.16 -2.78
CA PHE A 77 -8.96 1.04 -3.56
C PHE A 77 -10.27 0.82 -4.31
N VAL A 78 -10.39 -0.31 -4.94
CA VAL A 78 -11.59 -0.78 -5.62
C VAL A 78 -11.72 -2.29 -5.45
N PRO A 79 -12.92 -2.87 -5.62
CA PRO A 79 -13.15 -4.30 -5.43
C PRO A 79 -12.30 -5.22 -6.29
N SER A 80 -11.77 -4.73 -7.39
CA SER A 80 -10.93 -5.49 -8.32
C SER A 80 -9.42 -5.34 -8.07
N MET A 81 -9.03 -4.62 -7.02
CA MET A 81 -7.62 -4.38 -6.67
C MET A 81 -7.33 -4.87 -5.24
N PRO A 82 -7.07 -6.17 -5.07
CA PRO A 82 -6.69 -6.73 -3.78
C PRO A 82 -5.48 -6.02 -3.19
N ASP A 83 -5.58 -5.66 -1.92
CA ASP A 83 -4.51 -5.01 -1.20
C ASP A 83 -3.54 -6.04 -0.60
N LEU A 84 -2.24 -5.86 -0.86
CA LEU A 84 -1.19 -6.73 -0.34
C LEU A 84 -0.90 -6.41 1.13
N ASN A 85 -0.83 -7.44 1.96
CA ASN A 85 -0.45 -7.30 3.36
C ASN A 85 1.08 -7.22 3.51
N GLN A 86 1.64 -6.02 3.44
CA GLN A 86 3.08 -5.79 3.55
C GLN A 86 3.64 -6.12 4.94
N ARG A 87 2.80 -6.26 5.98
CA ARG A 87 3.23 -6.72 7.31
C ARG A 87 3.53 -8.22 7.36
N ASN A 88 3.06 -8.98 6.38
CA ASN A 88 3.48 -10.37 6.22
C ASN A 88 4.96 -10.42 5.79
N PRO A 89 5.84 -11.11 6.55
CA PRO A 89 7.27 -11.12 6.29
C PRO A 89 7.65 -11.74 4.94
N HIS A 90 6.81 -12.61 4.40
CA HIS A 90 7.04 -13.20 3.07
C HIS A 90 6.67 -12.22 1.97
N VAL A 91 5.61 -11.45 2.14
CA VAL A 91 5.17 -10.43 1.18
C VAL A 91 6.22 -9.33 1.08
N ILE A 92 6.62 -8.74 2.20
CA ILE A 92 7.63 -7.66 2.16
C ILE A 92 8.98 -8.14 1.62
N LYS A 93 9.41 -9.34 2.00
CA LYS A 93 10.62 -9.95 1.46
C LYS A 93 10.54 -10.12 -0.06
N TYR A 94 9.41 -10.62 -0.56
CA TYR A 94 9.20 -10.76 -2.00
C TYR A 94 9.24 -9.40 -2.72
N LEU A 95 8.60 -8.37 -2.16
CA LEU A 95 8.59 -7.04 -2.76
C LEU A 95 9.99 -6.41 -2.82
N ILE A 96 10.81 -6.62 -1.78
CA ILE A 96 12.22 -6.22 -1.77
C ILE A 96 12.98 -6.95 -2.89
N GLN A 97 12.93 -8.27 -2.91
CA GLN A 97 13.63 -9.09 -3.90
C GLN A 97 13.17 -8.80 -5.34
N ASN A 98 11.88 -8.52 -5.53
CA ASN A 98 11.37 -8.10 -6.84
C ASN A 98 11.97 -6.77 -7.28
N SER A 99 12.11 -5.80 -6.37
CA SER A 99 12.74 -4.52 -6.67
C SER A 99 14.23 -4.70 -7.03
N GLU A 100 14.96 -5.48 -6.24
CA GLU A 100 16.36 -5.83 -6.50
C GLU A 100 16.52 -6.53 -7.88
N TRP A 101 15.61 -7.45 -8.20
CA TRP A 101 15.62 -8.13 -9.48
C TRP A 101 15.48 -7.17 -10.67
N TRP A 102 14.59 -6.19 -10.57
CA TRP A 102 14.42 -5.18 -11.62
C TRP A 102 15.67 -4.30 -11.77
N ILE A 103 16.29 -3.91 -10.67
CA ILE A 103 17.53 -3.13 -10.66
C ILE A 103 18.65 -3.93 -11.29
N GLU A 104 18.89 -5.15 -10.85
CA GLU A 104 20.02 -5.98 -11.27
C GLU A 104 19.85 -6.56 -12.68
N THR A 105 18.63 -6.98 -13.05
CA THR A 105 18.43 -7.67 -14.33
C THR A 105 18.13 -6.72 -15.47
N VAL A 106 17.38 -5.67 -15.22
CA VAL A 106 16.93 -4.72 -16.26
C VAL A 106 17.75 -3.44 -16.24
N GLY A 107 18.39 -3.10 -15.12
CA GLY A 107 19.18 -1.89 -14.98
C GLY A 107 18.33 -0.63 -14.93
N ILE A 108 17.21 -0.69 -14.18
CA ILE A 108 16.37 0.51 -14.00
C ILE A 108 17.08 1.54 -13.12
N ASP A 109 16.89 2.83 -13.39
CA ASP A 109 17.55 3.93 -12.68
C ASP A 109 16.73 4.46 -11.48
N GLY A 110 15.48 4.08 -11.38
CA GLY A 110 14.61 4.51 -10.29
C GLY A 110 13.24 3.82 -10.28
N ILE A 111 12.52 3.98 -9.18
CA ILE A 111 11.16 3.48 -8.98
C ILE A 111 10.23 4.64 -8.66
N ARG A 112 9.09 4.70 -9.35
CA ARG A 112 7.92 5.42 -8.85
C ARG A 112 7.04 4.45 -8.07
N MET A 113 6.93 4.69 -6.78
CA MET A 113 6.02 3.91 -5.93
C MET A 113 4.65 4.60 -5.85
N ASP A 114 3.70 3.99 -6.52
CA ASP A 114 2.30 4.41 -6.57
C ASP A 114 1.66 4.33 -5.19
N THR A 115 0.78 5.29 -4.86
CA THR A 115 -0.03 5.29 -3.63
C THR A 115 0.76 5.03 -2.34
N TYR A 116 1.99 5.50 -2.24
CA TYR A 116 2.94 5.24 -1.17
C TYR A 116 2.38 5.36 0.25
N PRO A 117 1.56 6.38 0.60
CA PRO A 117 1.04 6.56 1.95
C PRO A 117 -0.02 5.54 2.38
N TYR A 118 -0.57 4.78 1.47
CA TYR A 118 -1.63 3.80 1.76
C TYR A 118 -1.09 2.43 2.18
N ALA A 119 0.19 2.18 1.97
CA ALA A 119 0.86 0.97 2.43
C ALA A 119 1.29 1.08 3.90
N ASP A 120 1.57 -0.08 4.53
CA ASP A 120 2.08 -0.09 5.91
C ASP A 120 3.40 0.67 6.03
N ARG A 121 3.45 1.67 6.91
CA ARG A 121 4.58 2.59 7.05
C ARG A 121 5.88 1.91 7.45
N ASP A 122 5.80 0.95 8.36
CA ASP A 122 7.00 0.28 8.86
C ASP A 122 7.56 -0.68 7.80
N ALA A 123 6.69 -1.35 7.06
CA ALA A 123 7.07 -2.18 5.94
C ALA A 123 7.69 -1.35 4.79
N MET A 124 7.09 -0.20 4.45
CA MET A 124 7.64 0.69 3.43
C MET A 124 8.97 1.33 3.84
N ALA A 125 9.11 1.71 5.11
CA ALA A 125 10.38 2.20 5.64
C ALA A 125 11.47 1.12 5.59
N HIS A 126 11.12 -0.13 5.89
CA HIS A 126 12.03 -1.27 5.76
C HIS A 126 12.45 -1.50 4.30
N TRP A 127 11.49 -1.52 3.37
CA TRP A 127 11.76 -1.63 1.94
C TRP A 127 12.71 -0.54 1.43
N MET A 128 12.42 0.72 1.77
CA MET A 128 13.26 1.85 1.38
C MET A 128 14.65 1.82 2.02
N LYS A 129 14.74 1.39 3.28
CA LYS A 129 16.01 1.27 3.98
C LYS A 129 16.91 0.24 3.31
N VAL A 130 16.38 -0.95 3.01
CA VAL A 130 17.14 -2.02 2.35
C VAL A 130 17.62 -1.57 0.98
N LEU A 131 16.74 -1.02 0.15
CA LEU A 131 17.12 -0.54 -1.18
C LEU A 131 18.16 0.59 -1.11
N GLY A 132 18.02 1.52 -0.17
CA GLY A 132 18.97 2.62 -0.02
C GLY A 132 20.35 2.20 0.52
N GLU A 133 20.42 1.14 1.30
CA GLU A 133 21.69 0.55 1.78
C GLU A 133 22.38 -0.25 0.68
N GLU A 134 21.63 -1.01 -0.12
CA GLU A 134 22.16 -1.83 -1.22
C GLU A 134 22.52 -0.97 -2.44
N TYR A 135 21.68 0.00 -2.78
CA TYR A 135 21.83 0.86 -3.96
C TYR A 135 21.84 2.34 -3.57
N PRO A 136 22.95 2.90 -3.03
CA PRO A 136 22.99 4.26 -2.49
C PRO A 136 22.70 5.38 -3.50
N HIS A 137 22.83 5.10 -4.79
CA HIS A 137 22.57 6.06 -5.88
C HIS A 137 21.22 5.87 -6.56
N PHE A 138 20.46 4.86 -6.14
CA PHE A 138 19.16 4.56 -6.70
C PHE A 138 18.09 5.51 -6.12
N ASN A 139 17.28 6.11 -6.99
CA ASN A 139 16.24 7.01 -6.55
C ASN A 139 14.87 6.31 -6.53
N THR A 140 14.09 6.60 -5.49
CA THR A 140 12.69 6.23 -5.41
C THR A 140 11.86 7.48 -5.16
N VAL A 141 10.84 7.70 -5.99
CA VAL A 141 9.85 8.73 -5.77
C VAL A 141 8.53 8.11 -5.31
N GLY A 142 8.05 8.51 -4.14
CA GLY A 142 6.75 8.08 -3.63
C GLY A 142 5.64 9.02 -4.08
N GLU A 143 4.59 8.46 -4.65
CA GLU A 143 3.38 9.23 -4.89
C GLU A 143 2.67 9.49 -3.57
N THR A 144 2.73 10.74 -3.12
CA THR A 144 2.10 11.22 -1.90
C THR A 144 1.04 12.26 -2.24
N TRP A 145 -0.08 11.79 -2.77
CA TRP A 145 -1.15 12.68 -3.23
C TRP A 145 -1.88 13.31 -2.05
N VAL A 146 -1.30 14.36 -1.53
CA VAL A 146 -1.84 15.18 -0.44
C VAL A 146 -1.76 16.64 -0.87
N THR A 147 -2.82 17.39 -0.64
CA THR A 147 -2.90 18.80 -1.08
C THR A 147 -2.12 19.76 -0.17
N GLU A 148 -1.71 19.32 1.01
CA GLU A 148 -1.00 20.13 1.98
C GLU A 148 0.51 19.81 1.95
N PRO A 149 1.38 20.75 1.57
CA PRO A 149 2.82 20.52 1.45
C PRO A 149 3.49 19.96 2.72
N ALA A 150 3.00 20.34 3.90
CA ALA A 150 3.51 19.81 5.16
C ALA A 150 3.24 18.31 5.31
N TYR A 151 2.08 17.84 4.89
CA TYR A 151 1.75 16.41 4.92
C TYR A 151 2.56 15.64 3.86
N THR A 152 2.75 16.20 2.67
CA THR A 152 3.63 15.62 1.65
C THR A 152 5.06 15.48 2.19
N ALA A 153 5.61 16.54 2.78
CA ALA A 153 6.95 16.55 3.33
C ALA A 153 7.14 15.60 4.52
N ALA A 154 6.07 15.24 5.24
CA ALA A 154 6.14 14.27 6.34
C ALA A 154 6.55 12.86 5.88
N TRP A 155 6.37 12.54 4.61
CA TRP A 155 6.75 11.26 4.02
C TRP A 155 8.19 11.21 3.51
N GLN A 156 8.89 12.34 3.49
CA GLN A 156 10.26 12.38 3.03
C GLN A 156 11.23 11.87 4.12
N LYS A 157 12.33 11.29 3.67
CA LYS A 157 13.45 10.86 4.52
C LYS A 157 13.88 11.99 5.46
N ASP A 158 14.10 11.63 6.72
CA ASP A 158 14.57 12.53 7.78
C ASP A 158 13.64 13.73 8.07
N SER A 159 12.37 13.64 7.66
CA SER A 159 11.38 14.68 7.95
C SER A 159 11.19 14.88 9.44
N LYS A 160 11.19 16.16 9.87
CA LYS A 160 10.87 16.53 11.26
C LYS A 160 9.37 16.58 11.54
N LEU A 161 8.55 16.40 10.52
CA LEU A 161 7.09 16.39 10.61
C LEU A 161 6.53 15.00 10.87
N SER A 162 7.39 14.00 11.00
CA SER A 162 7.01 12.61 11.25
C SER A 162 7.88 12.01 12.35
N GLU A 163 7.27 11.23 13.25
CA GLU A 163 7.98 10.45 14.28
C GLU A 163 8.80 9.29 13.69
N LYS A 164 8.38 8.81 12.52
CA LYS A 164 9.02 7.67 11.84
C LYS A 164 9.74 8.14 10.59
N ASN A 165 10.98 7.70 10.42
CA ASN A 165 11.72 7.91 9.18
C ASN A 165 11.21 6.96 8.09
N SER A 166 10.82 7.51 6.96
CA SER A 166 10.39 6.74 5.79
C SER A 166 11.54 6.19 4.95
N TYR A 167 12.74 6.77 5.10
CA TYR A 167 13.89 6.57 4.20
C TYR A 167 13.61 6.90 2.73
N LEU A 168 12.44 7.44 2.39
CA LEU A 168 12.04 7.81 1.03
C LEU A 168 12.75 9.08 0.58
N PRO A 169 13.64 9.04 -0.43
CA PRO A 169 14.44 10.20 -0.80
C PRO A 169 13.62 11.31 -1.46
N THR A 170 12.59 10.96 -2.22
CA THR A 170 11.82 11.91 -3.01
C THR A 170 10.32 11.65 -2.88
N VAL A 171 9.54 12.70 -2.75
CA VAL A 171 8.07 12.69 -2.76
C VAL A 171 7.55 13.49 -3.95
N MET A 172 6.40 13.13 -4.49
CA MET A 172 5.73 13.92 -5.52
C MET A 172 4.98 15.07 -4.86
N ASP A 173 5.15 16.26 -5.42
CA ASP A 173 4.42 17.48 -5.06
C ASP A 173 3.37 17.76 -6.15
N PHE A 174 2.08 17.81 -5.74
CA PHE A 174 0.93 18.00 -6.64
C PHE A 174 0.33 19.39 -6.49
#